data_7d3d3ffed126a786ce88b70369abe185
#
_entry.id   7d3d3ffed126a786ce88b70369abe185
#
_cell.length_a   1.000
_cell.length_b   1.000
_cell.length_c   1.000
_cell.angle_alpha   90.00
_cell.angle_beta   90.00
_cell.angle_gamma   90.00
#
_symmetry.space_group_name_H-M   'P 1'
#
loop_
_entity.id
_entity.type
_entity.pdbx_description
1 polymer ?
#
loop_
_entity_poly.entity_id
_entity_poly.type
_entity_poly.pdbx_seq_one_letter_code
_entity_poly.pdbx_strand_id
1 'polypeptide(L)'
;YLNLFREEVLSRTPIKWQKKESKADICWITDSSLPPEGYRIKIHPQQMVISASDKGGFTYAVQTLRQWVAGSTGSITFACASVTDYPRTQWRCFLLDSGRQFQKIATIRKYIDMASLLKMNYFHWHLTEGLGWRIEIKQYPHLTRTGGSVGKGEEQQGFYTQEEIRDIIEYARQRNITIVPEIDMPGHAEAALSAYPELGCFGLPVEIPQSGFTQNIFCAGKDGTLRFLKNVLDEVCALFPSPYIHLGGDEAPKGNWDQCPDCRKRITTEGLKDSHDLQLWFSAQMANYLKSKGRKAIFWGDVVYHDGYPLPDNTVIQWWNYRGHKDLALRNAVKHHYPVICSSNYYTYLNFPVTPWKGYTEARTFDLKDVYLNNPSDKAISEKNPLILGMSCALWTDDGVTERMIDRRLFPRILALSEQMWHEGEALDFDRFYRNILHRKAWFEEAGFEFGPALKEDVTKDYKWD
;
A
#
# COMPACT_ATOMS: atom_id res chain seq x y z
N TYR A 1 11.44 -15.77 10.27
CA TYR A 1 11.93 -14.91 11.36
C TYR A 1 13.36 -15.20 11.78
N LEU A 2 13.80 -16.47 11.90
CA LEU A 2 15.18 -16.78 12.31
C LEU A 2 16.23 -16.24 11.33
N ASN A 3 16.00 -16.33 10.02
CA ASN A 3 16.89 -15.72 9.03
C ASN A 3 16.90 -14.19 9.18
N LEU A 4 15.74 -13.59 9.31
CA LEU A 4 15.62 -12.15 9.54
C LEU A 4 16.35 -11.72 10.83
N PHE A 5 16.23 -12.48 11.93
CA PHE A 5 16.95 -12.22 13.16
C PHE A 5 18.48 -12.26 12.95
N ARG A 6 18.98 -13.23 12.19
CA ARG A 6 20.41 -13.32 11.85
C ARG A 6 20.87 -12.15 11.00
N GLU A 7 20.09 -11.78 10.00
CA GLU A 7 20.40 -10.70 9.06
C GLU A 7 20.32 -9.32 9.74
N GLU A 8 19.27 -9.06 10.51
CA GLU A 8 18.94 -7.73 10.99
C GLU A 8 19.43 -7.42 12.41
N VAL A 9 19.64 -8.45 13.23
CA VAL A 9 20.09 -8.29 14.63
C VAL A 9 21.51 -8.78 14.79
N LEU A 10 21.79 -10.04 14.47
CA LEU A 10 23.09 -10.64 14.76
C LEU A 10 24.21 -10.12 13.85
N SER A 11 23.94 -9.81 12.57
CA SER A 11 24.97 -9.26 11.66
C SER A 11 25.57 -7.94 12.15
N ARG A 12 24.83 -7.22 12.96
CA ARG A 12 25.23 -5.93 13.57
C ARG A 12 25.91 -6.08 14.93
N THR A 13 26.17 -7.31 15.34
CA THR A 13 26.75 -7.63 16.65
C THR A 13 27.92 -8.58 16.49
N PRO A 14 28.91 -8.63 17.41
CA PRO A 14 30.00 -9.62 17.40
C PRO A 14 29.54 -11.02 17.81
N ILE A 15 28.25 -11.25 18.00
CA ILE A 15 27.67 -12.51 18.50
C ILE A 15 27.75 -13.58 17.42
N LYS A 16 28.32 -14.74 17.76
CA LYS A 16 28.34 -15.92 16.89
C LYS A 16 27.09 -16.76 17.12
N TRP A 17 26.32 -16.96 16.05
CA TRP A 17 25.15 -17.83 16.08
C TRP A 17 25.53 -19.30 16.20
N GLN A 18 24.96 -20.00 17.18
CA GLN A 18 24.99 -21.46 17.28
C GLN A 18 23.59 -21.97 17.64
N LYS A 19 23.08 -22.94 16.88
CA LYS A 19 21.83 -23.61 17.24
C LYS A 19 22.14 -24.64 18.30
N LYS A 20 21.55 -24.49 19.51
CA LYS A 20 21.61 -25.49 20.59
C LYS A 20 20.21 -25.87 21.02
N GLU A 21 19.99 -27.14 21.37
CA GLU A 21 18.70 -27.64 21.85
C GLU A 21 18.54 -27.49 23.36
N SER A 22 19.65 -27.37 24.09
CA SER A 22 19.66 -27.20 25.55
C SER A 22 20.51 -25.99 25.97
N LYS A 23 20.05 -25.27 27.00
CA LYS A 23 20.70 -24.07 27.56
C LYS A 23 20.97 -22.99 26.51
N ALA A 24 19.98 -22.70 25.65
CA ALA A 24 20.07 -21.62 24.68
C ALA A 24 19.92 -20.26 25.39
N ASP A 25 20.75 -19.28 25.00
CA ASP A 25 20.68 -17.91 25.51
C ASP A 25 19.41 -17.19 25.01
N ILE A 26 18.88 -17.59 23.83
CA ILE A 26 17.63 -17.08 23.25
C ILE A 26 16.73 -18.27 22.91
N CYS A 27 15.53 -18.29 23.49
CA CYS A 27 14.52 -19.31 23.25
C CYS A 27 13.33 -18.69 22.47
N TRP A 28 12.83 -19.46 21.49
CA TRP A 28 11.65 -19.11 20.68
C TRP A 28 10.53 -20.09 20.99
N ILE A 29 9.39 -19.61 21.48
CA ILE A 29 8.29 -20.43 21.98
C ILE A 29 6.97 -19.96 21.36
N THR A 30 6.21 -20.88 20.77
CA THR A 30 4.84 -20.56 20.33
C THR A 30 3.92 -20.45 21.54
N ASP A 31 3.18 -19.34 21.65
CA ASP A 31 2.22 -19.04 22.70
C ASP A 31 0.89 -18.60 22.07
N SER A 32 -0.03 -19.55 21.92
CA SER A 32 -1.35 -19.32 21.32
C SER A 32 -2.29 -18.48 22.20
N SER A 33 -1.90 -18.13 23.42
CA SER A 33 -2.66 -17.22 24.28
C SER A 33 -2.50 -15.75 23.90
N LEU A 34 -1.47 -15.44 23.08
CA LEU A 34 -1.26 -14.08 22.56
C LEU A 34 -2.22 -13.78 21.40
N PRO A 35 -2.63 -12.52 21.21
CA PRO A 35 -3.40 -12.11 20.03
C PRO A 35 -2.69 -12.47 18.71
N PRO A 36 -3.41 -12.53 17.58
CA PRO A 36 -2.79 -12.69 16.25
C PRO A 36 -1.68 -11.64 16.03
N GLU A 37 -0.55 -12.09 15.47
CA GLU A 37 0.66 -11.27 15.27
C GLU A 37 1.27 -10.71 16.58
N GLY A 38 0.75 -11.11 17.74
CA GLY A 38 1.25 -10.70 19.06
C GLY A 38 2.51 -11.45 19.47
N TYR A 39 3.34 -10.79 20.27
CA TYR A 39 4.56 -11.37 20.82
C TYR A 39 4.84 -10.90 22.25
N ARG A 40 5.71 -11.65 22.93
CA ARG A 40 6.25 -11.32 24.25
C ARG A 40 7.75 -11.56 24.26
N ILE A 41 8.53 -10.60 24.76
CA ILE A 41 9.96 -10.72 24.99
C ILE A 41 10.18 -10.64 26.50
N LYS A 42 10.71 -11.72 27.12
CA LYS A 42 11.12 -11.74 28.52
C LYS A 42 12.64 -11.89 28.60
N ILE A 43 13.29 -10.96 29.28
CA ILE A 43 14.73 -10.91 29.45
C ILE A 43 15.04 -11.19 30.91
N HIS A 44 15.74 -12.32 31.15
CA HIS A 44 16.30 -12.74 32.42
C HIS A 44 17.82 -12.57 32.40
N PRO A 45 18.53 -12.63 33.57
CA PRO A 45 19.98 -12.43 33.59
C PRO A 45 20.79 -13.33 32.68
N GLN A 46 20.28 -14.52 32.36
CA GLN A 46 21.02 -15.54 31.58
C GLN A 46 20.29 -16.02 30.33
N GLN A 47 19.09 -15.51 30.08
CA GLN A 47 18.26 -15.98 28.95
C GLN A 47 17.23 -14.95 28.49
N MET A 48 17.05 -14.89 27.20
CA MET A 48 15.93 -14.18 26.57
C MET A 48 14.94 -15.20 26.05
N VAL A 49 13.65 -15.03 26.39
CA VAL A 49 12.56 -15.87 25.89
C VAL A 49 11.66 -15.00 25.01
N ILE A 50 11.52 -15.39 23.74
CA ILE A 50 10.67 -14.74 22.75
C ILE A 50 9.48 -15.67 22.48
N SER A 51 8.30 -15.25 22.87
CA SER A 51 7.04 -15.98 22.63
C SER A 51 6.20 -15.23 21.61
N ALA A 52 5.53 -15.95 20.71
CA ALA A 52 4.59 -15.34 19.75
C ALA A 52 3.45 -16.29 19.40
N SER A 53 2.30 -15.73 18.99
CA SER A 53 1.14 -16.50 18.56
C SER A 53 1.38 -17.19 17.21
N ASP A 54 2.15 -16.56 16.33
CA ASP A 54 2.36 -16.98 14.96
C ASP A 54 3.68 -16.45 14.38
N LYS A 55 3.92 -16.71 13.09
CA LYS A 55 5.11 -16.25 12.37
C LYS A 55 5.22 -14.72 12.35
N GLY A 56 4.09 -14.01 12.22
CA GLY A 56 4.03 -12.55 12.24
C GLY A 56 4.54 -11.97 13.55
N GLY A 57 4.03 -12.49 14.68
CA GLY A 57 4.48 -12.08 16.02
C GLY A 57 5.98 -12.28 16.22
N PHE A 58 6.54 -13.42 15.77
CA PHE A 58 8.00 -13.62 15.80
C PHE A 58 8.76 -12.61 14.94
N THR A 59 8.24 -12.29 13.76
CA THR A 59 8.86 -11.30 12.87
C THR A 59 8.87 -9.92 13.54
N TYR A 60 7.77 -9.50 14.17
CA TYR A 60 7.70 -8.21 14.85
C TYR A 60 8.51 -8.15 16.15
N ALA A 61 8.67 -9.27 16.84
CA ALA A 61 9.65 -9.37 17.93
C ALA A 61 11.08 -9.11 17.43
N VAL A 62 11.44 -9.66 16.26
CA VAL A 62 12.74 -9.37 15.62
C VAL A 62 12.89 -7.89 15.31
N GLN A 63 11.86 -7.24 14.75
CA GLN A 63 11.92 -5.80 14.46
C GLN A 63 12.06 -4.95 15.72
N THR A 64 11.47 -5.37 16.83
CA THR A 64 11.68 -4.71 18.13
C THR A 64 13.12 -4.89 18.62
N LEU A 65 13.66 -6.09 18.54
CA LEU A 65 15.06 -6.34 18.90
C LEU A 65 16.03 -5.56 18.00
N ARG A 66 15.75 -5.47 16.70
CA ARG A 66 16.53 -4.64 15.77
C ARG A 66 16.59 -3.18 16.22
N GLN A 67 15.47 -2.62 16.68
CA GLN A 67 15.43 -1.26 17.22
C GLN A 67 16.18 -1.10 18.54
N TRP A 68 16.22 -2.13 19.37
CA TRP A 68 16.94 -2.08 20.66
C TRP A 68 18.46 -2.19 20.51
N VAL A 69 18.94 -2.89 19.49
CA VAL A 69 20.38 -2.99 19.19
C VAL A 69 20.89 -1.86 18.30
N ALA A 70 20.02 -0.98 17.86
CA ALA A 70 20.34 0.14 16.99
C ALA A 70 21.43 1.06 17.59
N GLY A 71 22.46 1.40 16.81
CA GLY A 71 23.58 2.23 17.25
C GLY A 71 24.57 1.56 18.19
N SER A 72 24.42 0.26 18.48
CA SER A 72 25.36 -0.46 19.36
C SER A 72 26.60 -0.91 18.58
N THR A 73 27.77 -0.51 19.05
CA THR A 73 29.08 -0.94 18.54
C THR A 73 29.81 -1.78 19.61
N GLY A 74 29.70 -3.11 19.52
CA GLY A 74 30.39 -4.00 20.47
C GLY A 74 29.44 -4.89 21.27
N SER A 75 29.71 -5.10 22.57
CA SER A 75 28.84 -5.93 23.41
C SER A 75 27.51 -5.27 23.68
N ILE A 76 26.41 -6.04 23.53
CA ILE A 76 25.06 -5.56 23.78
C ILE A 76 24.59 -6.10 25.12
N THR A 77 24.12 -5.22 25.98
CA THR A 77 23.51 -5.57 27.27
C THR A 77 22.04 -5.15 27.27
N PHE A 78 21.16 -6.08 27.56
CA PHE A 78 19.74 -5.81 27.75
C PHE A 78 19.40 -5.76 29.24
N ALA A 79 18.65 -4.75 29.65
CA ALA A 79 18.05 -4.76 30.99
C ALA A 79 17.04 -5.90 31.13
N CYS A 80 16.95 -6.52 32.31
CA CYS A 80 15.87 -7.48 32.61
C CYS A 80 14.52 -6.79 32.48
N ALA A 81 13.66 -7.31 31.62
CA ALA A 81 12.37 -6.72 31.29
C ALA A 81 11.38 -7.77 30.77
N SER A 82 10.10 -7.41 30.78
CA SER A 82 9.05 -8.16 30.09
C SER A 82 8.23 -7.18 29.25
N VAL A 83 8.19 -7.40 27.95
CA VAL A 83 7.39 -6.62 26.99
C VAL A 83 6.40 -7.57 26.32
N THR A 84 5.13 -7.19 26.29
CA THR A 84 4.08 -7.85 25.49
C THR A 84 3.50 -6.81 24.56
N ASP A 85 3.40 -7.14 23.28
CA ASP A 85 3.00 -6.19 22.25
C ASP A 85 2.23 -6.90 21.12
N TYR A 86 1.29 -6.22 20.50
CA TYR A 86 0.44 -6.74 19.42
C TYR A 86 -0.18 -5.59 18.62
N PRO A 87 -0.56 -5.84 17.34
CA PRO A 87 -1.12 -4.79 16.51
C PRO A 87 -2.54 -4.40 16.90
N ARG A 88 -2.84 -3.12 16.82
CA ARG A 88 -4.19 -2.55 16.97
C ARG A 88 -5.10 -2.93 15.82
N THR A 89 -4.57 -3.01 14.59
CA THR A 89 -5.34 -3.22 13.37
C THR A 89 -4.85 -4.45 12.60
N GLN A 90 -5.78 -5.12 11.90
CA GLN A 90 -5.47 -6.27 11.05
C GLN A 90 -4.80 -5.86 9.75
N TRP A 91 -5.09 -4.67 9.23
CA TRP A 91 -4.57 -4.12 7.99
C TRP A 91 -3.64 -2.94 8.27
N ARG A 92 -2.38 -3.09 7.95
CA ARG A 92 -1.33 -2.09 8.11
C ARG A 92 -0.52 -2.06 6.82
N CYS A 93 -0.78 -1.06 5.97
CA CYS A 93 -0.34 -1.10 4.59
C CYS A 93 0.41 0.16 4.17
N PHE A 94 1.43 -0.03 3.35
CA PHE A 94 2.07 1.02 2.57
C PHE A 94 1.84 0.76 1.08
N LEU A 95 1.35 1.79 0.36
CA LEU A 95 1.19 1.79 -1.09
C LEU A 95 2.35 2.52 -1.75
N LEU A 96 2.92 1.93 -2.80
CA LEU A 96 3.89 2.57 -3.68
C LEU A 96 3.40 2.55 -5.13
N ASP A 97 3.37 3.73 -5.75
CA ASP A 97 2.97 3.93 -7.14
C ASP A 97 4.17 3.74 -8.08
N SER A 98 4.21 2.58 -8.73
CA SER A 98 5.15 2.29 -9.83
C SER A 98 4.52 2.55 -11.20
N GLY A 99 3.21 2.67 -11.27
CA GLY A 99 2.48 2.91 -12.51
C GLY A 99 2.89 4.20 -13.19
N ARG A 100 2.90 5.32 -12.44
CA ARG A 100 3.28 6.65 -12.95
C ARG A 100 4.78 6.77 -13.16
N GLN A 101 5.60 6.30 -12.22
CA GLN A 101 7.04 6.30 -12.33
C GLN A 101 7.62 4.94 -11.92
N PHE A 102 8.34 4.30 -12.83
CA PHE A 102 9.02 3.04 -12.55
C PHE A 102 10.08 3.21 -11.46
N GLN A 103 10.13 2.29 -10.51
CA GLN A 103 11.22 2.19 -9.54
C GLN A 103 12.00 0.89 -9.74
N LYS A 104 13.31 0.94 -9.47
CA LYS A 104 14.18 -0.23 -9.54
C LYS A 104 13.84 -1.26 -8.47
N ILE A 105 14.13 -2.53 -8.74
CA ILE A 105 13.92 -3.64 -7.79
C ILE A 105 14.56 -3.37 -6.41
N ALA A 106 15.73 -2.73 -6.39
CA ALA A 106 16.40 -2.37 -5.14
C ALA A 106 15.55 -1.41 -4.28
N THR A 107 14.87 -0.46 -4.92
CA THR A 107 13.96 0.49 -4.27
C THR A 107 12.71 -0.20 -3.74
N ILE A 108 12.12 -1.11 -4.52
CA ILE A 108 10.97 -1.91 -4.04
C ILE A 108 11.36 -2.71 -2.80
N ARG A 109 12.53 -3.38 -2.81
CA ARG A 109 13.04 -4.11 -1.63
C ARG A 109 13.27 -3.19 -0.43
N LYS A 110 13.84 -2.00 -0.63
CA LYS A 110 14.04 -1.00 0.42
C LYS A 110 12.71 -0.66 1.14
N TYR A 111 11.64 -0.43 0.39
CA TYR A 111 10.35 -0.06 1.00
C TYR A 111 9.57 -1.26 1.56
N ILE A 112 9.83 -2.47 1.09
CA ILE A 112 9.38 -3.70 1.77
C ILE A 112 10.11 -3.87 3.12
N ASP A 113 11.42 -3.61 3.19
CA ASP A 113 12.18 -3.61 4.45
C ASP A 113 11.66 -2.55 5.43
N MET A 114 11.42 -1.33 4.94
CA MET A 114 10.81 -0.25 5.72
C MET A 114 9.45 -0.67 6.29
N ALA A 115 8.56 -1.21 5.46
CA ALA A 115 7.23 -1.64 5.88
C ALA A 115 7.33 -2.73 6.97
N SER A 116 8.23 -3.70 6.81
CA SER A 116 8.49 -4.74 7.82
C SER A 116 9.06 -4.15 9.12
N LEU A 117 10.02 -3.23 9.03
CA LEU A 117 10.61 -2.52 10.18
C LEU A 117 9.55 -1.77 10.98
N LEU A 118 8.60 -1.16 10.29
CA LEU A 118 7.48 -0.41 10.86
C LEU A 118 6.27 -1.31 11.21
N LYS A 119 6.47 -2.64 11.20
CA LYS A 119 5.47 -3.66 11.57
C LYS A 119 4.18 -3.62 10.73
N MET A 120 4.28 -3.15 9.49
CA MET A 120 3.21 -3.31 8.50
C MET A 120 3.17 -4.76 8.01
N ASN A 121 2.01 -5.19 7.47
CA ASN A 121 1.82 -6.56 6.98
C ASN A 121 1.38 -6.63 5.52
N TYR A 122 1.08 -5.50 4.90
CA TYR A 122 0.75 -5.40 3.48
C TYR A 122 1.60 -4.35 2.78
N PHE A 123 1.97 -4.67 1.53
CA PHE A 123 2.56 -3.74 0.56
C PHE A 123 1.64 -3.68 -0.65
N HIS A 124 0.97 -2.56 -0.86
CA HIS A 124 0.08 -2.32 -1.98
C HIS A 124 0.92 -1.79 -3.15
N TRP A 125 1.03 -2.59 -4.20
CA TRP A 125 1.84 -2.25 -5.37
C TRP A 125 0.96 -1.80 -6.51
N HIS A 126 0.92 -0.47 -6.75
CA HIS A 126 0.17 0.13 -7.84
C HIS A 126 0.97 0.00 -9.14
N LEU A 127 0.61 -0.99 -9.96
CA LEU A 127 1.41 -1.47 -11.09
C LEU A 127 0.94 -0.94 -12.44
N THR A 128 -0.28 -0.42 -12.52
CA THR A 128 -0.88 0.03 -13.78
C THR A 128 -1.58 1.35 -13.60
N GLU A 129 -1.39 2.24 -14.59
CA GLU A 129 -1.85 3.61 -14.59
C GLU A 129 -2.02 4.11 -16.03
N GLY A 130 -2.70 5.23 -16.23
CA GLY A 130 -2.76 5.89 -17.52
C GLY A 130 -1.38 6.25 -18.08
N LEU A 131 -0.44 6.55 -17.20
CA LEU A 131 0.94 6.93 -17.52
C LEU A 131 1.90 5.74 -17.70
N GLY A 132 1.49 4.52 -17.37
CA GLY A 132 2.37 3.37 -17.53
C GLY A 132 1.76 2.04 -17.12
N TRP A 133 2.28 0.97 -17.70
CA TRP A 133 1.94 -0.41 -17.36
C TRP A 133 3.21 -1.16 -16.98
N ARG A 134 3.34 -1.59 -15.72
CA ARG A 134 4.61 -2.05 -15.16
C ARG A 134 4.69 -3.55 -14.88
N ILE A 135 3.63 -4.30 -15.12
CA ILE A 135 3.60 -5.76 -14.91
C ILE A 135 3.63 -6.52 -16.23
N GLU A 136 4.54 -7.50 -16.37
CA GLU A 136 4.56 -8.39 -17.52
C GLU A 136 3.31 -9.28 -17.53
N ILE A 137 2.55 -9.22 -18.64
CA ILE A 137 1.45 -10.13 -18.97
C ILE A 137 1.85 -10.87 -20.23
N LYS A 138 2.18 -12.14 -20.12
CA LYS A 138 2.75 -12.93 -21.24
C LYS A 138 1.80 -13.06 -22.41
N GLN A 139 0.49 -13.15 -22.13
CA GLN A 139 -0.54 -13.21 -23.17
C GLN A 139 -0.68 -11.87 -23.92
N TYR A 140 -0.29 -10.75 -23.29
CA TYR A 140 -0.44 -9.41 -23.86
C TYR A 140 0.86 -8.59 -23.80
N PRO A 141 1.91 -8.99 -24.57
CA PRO A 141 3.25 -8.41 -24.45
C PRO A 141 3.34 -6.93 -24.88
N HIS A 142 2.36 -6.42 -25.64
CA HIS A 142 2.33 -5.01 -26.00
C HIS A 142 2.07 -4.09 -24.82
N LEU A 143 1.43 -4.57 -23.73
CA LEU A 143 1.20 -3.78 -22.51
C LEU A 143 2.50 -3.19 -21.94
N THR A 144 3.52 -4.03 -21.74
CA THR A 144 4.82 -3.59 -21.22
C THR A 144 5.69 -2.95 -22.29
N ARG A 145 5.58 -3.40 -23.56
CA ARG A 145 6.32 -2.79 -24.67
C ARG A 145 5.95 -1.33 -24.85
N THR A 146 4.66 -0.99 -24.75
CA THR A 146 4.17 0.37 -24.86
C THR A 146 4.20 1.08 -23.50
N GLY A 147 3.51 0.56 -22.50
CA GLY A 147 3.36 1.19 -21.18
C GLY A 147 4.65 1.18 -20.34
N GLY A 148 5.60 0.25 -20.60
CA GLY A 148 6.89 0.21 -19.93
C GLY A 148 7.91 1.21 -20.48
N SER A 149 7.72 1.73 -21.69
CA SER A 149 8.62 2.69 -22.32
C SER A 149 8.30 4.16 -22.01
N VAL A 150 7.34 4.42 -21.15
CA VAL A 150 6.90 5.76 -20.75
C VAL A 150 7.61 6.21 -19.48
N GLY A 151 8.04 7.47 -19.46
CA GLY A 151 8.73 8.13 -18.36
C GLY A 151 9.51 9.34 -18.85
N LYS A 152 9.82 10.29 -17.97
CA LYS A 152 10.54 11.54 -18.31
C LYS A 152 12.04 11.35 -18.53
N GLY A 153 12.54 10.13 -18.50
CA GLY A 153 13.94 9.76 -18.72
C GLY A 153 14.06 8.24 -18.69
N GLU A 154 15.19 7.71 -19.20
CA GLU A 154 15.42 6.26 -19.25
C GLU A 154 15.32 5.59 -17.86
N GLU A 155 15.70 6.29 -16.81
CA GLU A 155 15.65 5.80 -15.44
C GLU A 155 14.21 5.64 -14.89
N GLN A 156 13.22 6.25 -15.54
CA GLN A 156 11.79 6.16 -15.17
C GLN A 156 11.00 5.19 -16.04
N GLN A 157 11.66 4.61 -17.05
CA GLN A 157 11.11 3.61 -17.94
C GLN A 157 11.43 2.22 -17.41
N GLY A 158 10.52 1.28 -17.60
CA GLY A 158 10.71 -0.10 -17.20
C GLY A 158 9.40 -0.80 -16.88
N PHE A 159 9.54 -2.07 -16.66
CA PHE A 159 8.49 -2.94 -16.15
C PHE A 159 9.14 -4.08 -15.36
N TYR A 160 8.35 -4.80 -14.61
CA TYR A 160 8.79 -5.96 -13.85
C TYR A 160 8.40 -7.22 -14.58
N THR A 161 9.37 -8.10 -14.82
CA THR A 161 9.14 -9.45 -15.34
C THR A 161 8.44 -10.30 -14.27
N GLN A 162 7.73 -11.33 -14.69
CA GLN A 162 7.10 -12.26 -13.73
C GLN A 162 8.13 -12.97 -12.84
N GLU A 163 9.37 -13.14 -13.31
CA GLU A 163 10.45 -13.71 -12.51
C GLU A 163 10.87 -12.74 -11.38
N GLU A 164 11.14 -11.48 -11.71
CA GLU A 164 11.46 -10.43 -10.74
C GLU A 164 10.33 -10.27 -9.70
N ILE A 165 9.07 -10.34 -10.14
CA ILE A 165 7.91 -10.27 -9.24
C ILE A 165 7.89 -11.45 -8.27
N ARG A 166 8.17 -12.69 -8.73
CA ARG A 166 8.26 -13.86 -7.83
C ARG A 166 9.35 -13.69 -6.79
N ASP A 167 10.51 -13.16 -7.17
CA ASP A 167 11.62 -12.88 -6.26
C ASP A 167 11.23 -11.83 -5.21
N ILE A 168 10.53 -10.78 -5.62
CA ILE A 168 10.01 -9.74 -4.72
C ILE A 168 8.95 -10.30 -3.77
N ILE A 169 8.04 -11.15 -4.25
CA ILE A 169 7.03 -11.80 -3.42
C ILE A 169 7.68 -12.66 -2.35
N GLU A 170 8.70 -13.46 -2.71
CA GLU A 170 9.41 -14.30 -1.74
C GLU A 170 10.19 -13.45 -0.73
N TYR A 171 10.82 -12.36 -1.18
CA TYR A 171 11.50 -11.41 -0.32
C TYR A 171 10.55 -10.77 0.71
N ALA A 172 9.36 -10.36 0.27
CA ALA A 172 8.31 -9.80 1.12
C ALA A 172 7.77 -10.83 2.12
N ARG A 173 7.54 -12.07 1.66
CA ARG A 173 7.06 -13.19 2.49
C ARG A 173 8.01 -13.50 3.65
N GLN A 174 9.32 -13.40 3.42
CA GLN A 174 10.33 -13.58 4.48
C GLN A 174 10.24 -12.51 5.56
N ARG A 175 9.69 -11.34 5.23
CA ARG A 175 9.52 -10.16 6.10
C ARG A 175 8.11 -10.00 6.68
N ASN A 176 7.28 -11.03 6.52
CA ASN A 176 5.86 -11.03 6.91
C ASN A 176 5.02 -9.95 6.19
N ILE A 177 5.42 -9.62 4.96
CA ILE A 177 4.67 -8.70 4.10
C ILE A 177 3.95 -9.47 3.00
N THR A 178 2.65 -9.24 2.86
CA THR A 178 1.85 -9.71 1.72
C THR A 178 1.76 -8.58 0.69
N ILE A 179 2.14 -8.88 -0.56
CA ILE A 179 2.01 -7.91 -1.65
C ILE A 179 0.59 -7.99 -2.21
N VAL A 180 -0.09 -6.84 -2.24
CA VAL A 180 -1.39 -6.67 -2.89
C VAL A 180 -1.16 -5.93 -4.21
N PRO A 181 -1.27 -6.61 -5.37
CA PRO A 181 -1.13 -5.93 -6.65
C PRO A 181 -2.39 -5.13 -6.98
N GLU A 182 -2.21 -3.97 -7.60
CA GLU A 182 -3.30 -3.22 -8.20
C GLU A 182 -3.21 -3.23 -9.72
N ILE A 183 -4.34 -3.59 -10.33
CA ILE A 183 -4.61 -3.49 -11.76
C ILE A 183 -5.82 -2.60 -11.92
N ASP A 184 -5.59 -1.33 -12.14
CA ASP A 184 -6.64 -0.32 -12.15
C ASP A 184 -7.57 -0.45 -13.35
N MET A 185 -8.86 -0.35 -13.09
CA MET A 185 -9.94 -0.44 -14.08
C MET A 185 -11.27 0.12 -13.53
N PRO A 186 -12.11 0.77 -14.32
CA PRO A 186 -11.99 0.97 -15.76
C PRO A 186 -11.19 2.21 -16.14
N GLY A 187 -10.93 3.11 -15.20
CA GLY A 187 -10.12 4.32 -15.36
C GLY A 187 -8.62 4.03 -15.40
N HIS A 188 -7.82 5.09 -15.47
CA HIS A 188 -6.36 5.02 -15.46
C HIS A 188 -5.78 4.00 -16.47
N ALA A 189 -6.40 3.90 -17.66
CA ALA A 189 -6.22 2.81 -18.61
C ALA A 189 -5.47 3.21 -19.89
N GLU A 190 -5.04 4.47 -20.02
CA GLU A 190 -4.52 5.01 -21.28
C GLU A 190 -3.29 4.24 -21.79
N ALA A 191 -2.40 3.81 -20.90
CA ALA A 191 -1.25 2.99 -21.27
C ALA A 191 -1.67 1.63 -21.89
N ALA A 192 -2.70 0.99 -21.32
CA ALA A 192 -3.25 -0.24 -21.88
C ALA A 192 -4.00 0.00 -23.19
N LEU A 193 -4.77 1.07 -23.27
CA LEU A 193 -5.53 1.44 -24.47
C LEU A 193 -4.63 1.94 -25.60
N SER A 194 -3.47 2.50 -25.30
CA SER A 194 -2.44 2.82 -26.28
C SER A 194 -1.86 1.55 -26.91
N ALA A 195 -1.72 0.46 -26.13
CA ALA A 195 -1.25 -0.83 -26.61
C ALA A 195 -2.34 -1.62 -27.38
N TYR A 196 -3.59 -1.51 -26.95
CA TYR A 196 -4.75 -2.26 -27.44
C TYR A 196 -5.98 -1.34 -27.55
N PRO A 197 -6.05 -0.46 -28.56
CA PRO A 197 -7.10 0.55 -28.67
C PRO A 197 -8.53 -0.02 -28.78
N GLU A 198 -8.68 -1.25 -29.28
CA GLU A 198 -9.95 -1.96 -29.40
C GLU A 198 -10.66 -2.20 -28.06
N LEU A 199 -9.92 -2.14 -26.94
CA LEU A 199 -10.46 -2.29 -25.57
C LEU A 199 -11.21 -1.03 -25.10
N GLY A 200 -10.94 0.13 -25.72
CA GLY A 200 -11.68 1.36 -25.50
C GLY A 200 -13.00 1.43 -26.26
N CYS A 201 -13.84 2.40 -25.95
CA CYS A 201 -15.19 2.53 -26.50
C CYS A 201 -15.21 2.62 -28.03
N PHE A 202 -14.31 3.39 -28.61
CA PHE A 202 -14.33 3.70 -30.04
C PHE A 202 -13.27 2.97 -30.86
N GLY A 203 -12.34 2.25 -30.20
CA GLY A 203 -11.25 1.53 -30.87
C GLY A 203 -10.26 2.46 -31.59
N LEU A 204 -10.20 3.72 -31.19
CA LEU A 204 -9.30 4.72 -31.76
C LEU A 204 -7.95 4.71 -31.03
N PRO A 205 -6.85 5.09 -31.70
CA PRO A 205 -5.56 5.25 -31.06
C PRO A 205 -5.65 6.19 -29.85
N VAL A 206 -5.03 5.79 -28.75
CA VAL A 206 -4.98 6.55 -27.49
C VAL A 206 -3.55 6.98 -27.24
N GLU A 207 -3.34 8.27 -27.03
CA GLU A 207 -2.04 8.78 -26.58
C GLU A 207 -1.94 8.70 -25.07
N ILE A 208 -0.76 8.32 -24.57
CA ILE A 208 -0.47 8.32 -23.14
C ILE A 208 -0.31 9.78 -22.68
N PRO A 209 -1.07 10.26 -21.71
CA PRO A 209 -1.01 11.64 -21.27
C PRO A 209 0.32 11.95 -20.57
N GLN A 210 0.70 13.22 -20.52
CA GLN A 210 1.90 13.65 -19.79
C GLN A 210 1.64 13.79 -18.28
N SER A 211 0.39 13.93 -17.89
CA SER A 211 -0.06 14.00 -16.50
C SER A 211 -1.57 13.78 -16.43
N GLY A 212 -2.07 13.39 -15.24
CA GLY A 212 -3.51 13.18 -15.02
C GLY A 212 -4.06 12.01 -15.81
N PHE A 213 -5.35 12.07 -16.11
CA PHE A 213 -6.10 11.04 -16.85
C PHE A 213 -7.04 11.72 -17.88
N THR A 214 -7.52 10.93 -18.85
CA THR A 214 -8.39 11.40 -19.93
C THR A 214 -9.78 10.76 -19.83
N GLN A 215 -10.64 11.00 -20.85
CA GLN A 215 -11.93 10.29 -20.98
C GLN A 215 -11.79 8.83 -21.46
N ASN A 216 -10.55 8.37 -21.75
CA ASN A 216 -10.29 7.05 -22.30
C ASN A 216 -10.18 6.02 -21.18
N ILE A 217 -11.23 5.25 -21.00
CA ILE A 217 -11.34 4.16 -20.03
C ILE A 217 -11.71 2.86 -20.74
N PHE A 218 -11.50 1.71 -20.10
CA PHE A 218 -11.93 0.42 -20.64
C PHE A 218 -13.43 0.41 -20.93
N CYS A 219 -13.81 -0.13 -22.09
CA CYS A 219 -15.22 -0.19 -22.51
C CYS A 219 -15.98 -1.29 -21.76
N ALA A 220 -16.90 -0.91 -20.89
CA ALA A 220 -17.75 -1.86 -20.16
C ALA A 220 -18.80 -2.55 -21.04
N GLY A 221 -19.10 -2.01 -22.22
CA GLY A 221 -20.06 -2.57 -23.17
C GLY A 221 -19.54 -3.78 -23.98
N LYS A 222 -18.21 -3.86 -24.18
CA LYS A 222 -17.60 -4.88 -25.04
C LYS A 222 -17.20 -6.14 -24.26
N ASP A 223 -17.71 -7.32 -24.65
CA ASP A 223 -17.30 -8.60 -24.07
C ASP A 223 -15.83 -8.92 -24.29
N GLY A 224 -15.22 -8.40 -25.37
CA GLY A 224 -13.78 -8.51 -25.64
C GLY A 224 -12.94 -7.87 -24.57
N THR A 225 -13.34 -6.69 -24.10
CA THR A 225 -12.65 -5.96 -23.02
C THR A 225 -12.76 -6.71 -21.70
N LEU A 226 -13.94 -7.21 -21.35
CA LEU A 226 -14.12 -8.02 -20.13
C LEU A 226 -13.29 -9.31 -20.18
N ARG A 227 -13.21 -9.97 -21.32
CA ARG A 227 -12.37 -11.16 -21.52
C ARG A 227 -10.88 -10.84 -21.39
N PHE A 228 -10.43 -9.75 -21.99
CA PHE A 228 -9.04 -9.28 -21.85
C PHE A 228 -8.68 -9.07 -20.37
N LEU A 229 -9.49 -8.33 -19.62
CA LEU A 229 -9.26 -8.07 -18.20
C LEU A 229 -9.25 -9.36 -17.37
N LYS A 230 -10.15 -10.30 -17.64
CA LYS A 230 -10.14 -11.62 -16.99
C LYS A 230 -8.88 -12.42 -17.27
N ASN A 231 -8.35 -12.38 -18.50
CA ASN A 231 -7.10 -13.03 -18.86
C ASN A 231 -5.89 -12.38 -18.14
N VAL A 232 -5.88 -11.05 -18.01
CA VAL A 232 -4.87 -10.34 -17.19
C VAL A 232 -4.96 -10.80 -15.73
N LEU A 233 -6.16 -10.85 -15.16
CA LEU A 233 -6.37 -11.31 -13.79
C LEU A 233 -5.99 -12.78 -13.57
N ASP A 234 -6.09 -13.64 -14.59
CA ASP A 234 -5.60 -15.02 -14.51
C ASP A 234 -4.10 -15.08 -14.25
N GLU A 235 -3.31 -14.31 -15.01
CA GLU A 235 -1.86 -14.25 -14.81
C GLU A 235 -1.51 -13.58 -13.46
N VAL A 236 -2.21 -12.52 -13.08
CA VAL A 236 -2.02 -11.85 -11.78
C VAL A 236 -2.32 -12.81 -10.62
N CYS A 237 -3.44 -13.52 -10.66
CA CYS A 237 -3.81 -14.49 -9.61
C CYS A 237 -2.84 -15.68 -9.52
N ALA A 238 -2.28 -16.11 -10.65
CA ALA A 238 -1.26 -17.16 -10.67
C ALA A 238 0.09 -16.68 -10.12
N LEU A 239 0.41 -15.41 -10.27
CA LEU A 239 1.66 -14.80 -9.86
C LEU A 239 1.65 -14.40 -8.38
N PHE A 240 0.58 -13.76 -7.91
CA PHE A 240 0.46 -13.24 -6.55
C PHE A 240 -0.36 -14.19 -5.64
N PRO A 241 0.23 -14.70 -4.54
CA PRO A 241 -0.47 -15.55 -3.59
C PRO A 241 -1.41 -14.77 -2.66
N SER A 242 -1.44 -13.45 -2.74
CA SER A 242 -2.29 -12.58 -1.93
C SER A 242 -3.77 -12.99 -2.01
N PRO A 243 -4.49 -13.06 -0.89
CA PRO A 243 -5.94 -13.25 -0.92
C PRO A 243 -6.69 -12.03 -1.48
N TYR A 244 -6.02 -10.92 -1.67
CA TYR A 244 -6.56 -9.66 -2.15
C TYR A 244 -5.92 -9.25 -3.47
N ILE A 245 -6.74 -8.77 -4.41
CA ILE A 245 -6.33 -8.06 -5.63
C ILE A 245 -7.06 -6.72 -5.63
N HIS A 246 -6.32 -5.63 -5.80
CA HIS A 246 -6.91 -4.30 -5.93
C HIS A 246 -7.23 -4.03 -7.40
N LEU A 247 -8.45 -3.56 -7.67
CA LEU A 247 -8.98 -3.33 -9.02
C LEU A 247 -9.18 -1.84 -9.34
N GLY A 248 -8.70 -0.95 -8.49
CA GLY A 248 -8.86 0.48 -8.67
C GLY A 248 -10.31 0.94 -8.60
N GLY A 249 -10.79 1.55 -9.67
CA GLY A 249 -12.18 1.98 -9.84
C GLY A 249 -12.44 3.44 -9.53
N ASP A 250 -11.39 4.19 -9.16
CA ASP A 250 -11.44 5.62 -8.90
C ASP A 250 -11.47 6.45 -10.19
N GLU A 251 -11.91 7.67 -10.03
CA GLU A 251 -11.83 8.76 -11.02
C GLU A 251 -12.24 8.38 -12.46
N ALA A 252 -13.10 7.37 -12.63
CA ALA A 252 -13.52 6.88 -13.95
C ALA A 252 -14.52 7.84 -14.63
N PRO A 253 -14.12 8.60 -15.67
CA PRO A 253 -15.01 9.54 -16.36
C PRO A 253 -16.02 8.79 -17.25
N LYS A 254 -17.28 9.21 -17.24
CA LYS A 254 -18.38 8.52 -17.92
C LYS A 254 -18.64 9.01 -19.35
N GLY A 255 -18.03 10.12 -19.77
CA GLY A 255 -18.34 10.79 -21.04
C GLY A 255 -18.26 9.88 -22.27
N ASN A 256 -17.25 9.02 -22.35
CA ASN A 256 -17.12 8.06 -23.45
C ASN A 256 -18.16 6.92 -23.35
N TRP A 257 -18.49 6.46 -22.14
CA TRP A 257 -19.53 5.42 -21.97
C TRP A 257 -20.92 5.92 -22.35
N ASP A 258 -21.25 7.17 -22.01
CA ASP A 258 -22.53 7.80 -22.34
C ASP A 258 -22.75 7.93 -23.86
N GLN A 259 -21.66 8.04 -24.64
CA GLN A 259 -21.70 8.13 -26.08
C GLN A 259 -21.53 6.78 -26.79
N CYS A 260 -20.97 5.77 -26.13
CA CYS A 260 -20.64 4.48 -26.72
C CYS A 260 -21.91 3.64 -26.98
N PRO A 261 -22.14 3.18 -28.22
CA PRO A 261 -23.27 2.31 -28.51
C PRO A 261 -23.29 0.99 -27.73
N ASP A 262 -22.11 0.39 -27.54
CA ASP A 262 -21.96 -0.88 -26.80
C ASP A 262 -22.26 -0.70 -25.31
N CYS A 263 -21.79 0.41 -24.70
CA CYS A 263 -22.09 0.71 -23.28
C CYS A 263 -23.59 1.00 -23.09
N ARG A 264 -24.21 1.79 -23.96
CA ARG A 264 -25.65 2.06 -23.91
C ARG A 264 -26.48 0.78 -24.10
N LYS A 265 -26.07 -0.08 -25.04
CA LYS A 265 -26.70 -1.39 -25.23
C LYS A 265 -26.58 -2.23 -23.95
N ARG A 266 -25.41 -2.26 -23.32
CA ARG A 266 -25.18 -2.98 -22.06
C ARG A 266 -26.09 -2.46 -20.95
N ILE A 267 -26.18 -1.15 -20.76
CA ILE A 267 -27.07 -0.51 -19.78
C ILE A 267 -28.52 -1.01 -20.00
N THR A 268 -29.02 -0.97 -21.24
CA THR A 268 -30.36 -1.42 -21.55
C THR A 268 -30.55 -2.93 -21.31
N THR A 269 -29.59 -3.75 -21.75
CA THR A 269 -29.71 -5.23 -21.69
C THR A 269 -29.66 -5.74 -20.24
N GLU A 270 -28.81 -5.12 -19.39
CA GLU A 270 -28.65 -5.50 -17.99
C GLU A 270 -29.65 -4.77 -17.05
N GLY A 271 -30.52 -3.91 -17.59
CA GLY A 271 -31.51 -3.18 -16.81
C GLY A 271 -30.90 -2.12 -15.87
N LEU A 272 -29.75 -1.58 -16.23
CA LEU A 272 -29.03 -0.57 -15.46
C LEU A 272 -29.64 0.83 -15.66
N LYS A 273 -29.46 1.71 -14.69
CA LYS A 273 -30.05 3.06 -14.73
C LYS A 273 -29.26 4.00 -15.65
N ASP A 274 -27.93 3.99 -15.53
CA ASP A 274 -27.03 4.93 -16.16
C ASP A 274 -25.59 4.38 -16.21
N SER A 275 -24.63 5.21 -16.58
CA SER A 275 -23.20 4.86 -16.63
C SER A 275 -22.55 4.71 -15.25
N HIS A 276 -23.11 5.26 -14.17
CA HIS A 276 -22.65 4.99 -12.80
C HIS A 276 -23.02 3.56 -12.39
N ASP A 277 -24.28 3.16 -12.70
CA ASP A 277 -24.74 1.78 -12.46
C ASP A 277 -23.96 0.77 -13.34
N LEU A 278 -23.58 1.19 -14.56
CA LEU A 278 -22.70 0.42 -15.44
C LEU A 278 -21.30 0.21 -14.82
N GLN A 279 -20.75 1.19 -14.10
CA GLN A 279 -19.47 0.99 -13.38
C GLN A 279 -19.63 -0.01 -12.23
N LEU A 280 -20.69 0.07 -11.46
CA LEU A 280 -20.98 -0.92 -10.41
C LEU A 280 -21.13 -2.33 -11.00
N TRP A 281 -21.87 -2.48 -12.11
CA TRP A 281 -22.01 -3.74 -12.83
C TRP A 281 -20.65 -4.27 -13.31
N PHE A 282 -19.84 -3.42 -13.95
CA PHE A 282 -18.49 -3.77 -14.42
C PHE A 282 -17.60 -4.24 -13.25
N SER A 283 -17.58 -3.49 -12.16
CA SER A 283 -16.83 -3.83 -10.95
C SER A 283 -17.30 -5.16 -10.36
N ALA A 284 -18.62 -5.39 -10.32
CA ALA A 284 -19.19 -6.65 -9.87
C ALA A 284 -18.80 -7.85 -10.77
N GLN A 285 -18.71 -7.66 -12.12
CA GLN A 285 -18.24 -8.72 -13.02
C GLN A 285 -16.80 -9.12 -12.69
N MET A 286 -15.91 -8.16 -12.44
CA MET A 286 -14.50 -8.41 -12.12
C MET A 286 -14.35 -9.00 -10.70
N ALA A 287 -15.10 -8.49 -9.72
CA ALA A 287 -15.10 -9.04 -8.37
C ALA A 287 -15.63 -10.47 -8.31
N ASN A 288 -16.71 -10.79 -9.03
CA ASN A 288 -17.21 -12.16 -9.16
C ASN A 288 -16.20 -13.10 -9.83
N TYR A 289 -15.45 -12.58 -10.83
CA TYR A 289 -14.38 -13.35 -11.44
C TYR A 289 -13.26 -13.67 -10.42
N LEU A 290 -12.82 -12.69 -9.63
CA LEU A 290 -11.86 -12.91 -8.55
C LEU A 290 -12.41 -13.87 -7.48
N LYS A 291 -13.70 -13.79 -7.15
CA LYS A 291 -14.36 -14.73 -6.23
C LYS A 291 -14.25 -16.17 -6.72
N SER A 292 -14.43 -16.40 -8.03
CA SER A 292 -14.27 -17.73 -8.64
C SER A 292 -12.83 -18.27 -8.55
N LYS A 293 -11.84 -17.39 -8.36
CA LYS A 293 -10.44 -17.73 -8.11
C LYS A 293 -10.07 -17.77 -6.62
N GLY A 294 -11.06 -17.67 -5.73
CA GLY A 294 -10.85 -17.65 -4.27
C GLY A 294 -10.18 -16.35 -3.76
N ARG A 295 -10.35 -15.24 -4.49
CA ARG A 295 -9.76 -13.93 -4.15
C ARG A 295 -10.82 -12.92 -3.74
N LYS A 296 -10.41 -11.92 -2.95
CA LYS A 296 -11.20 -10.73 -2.62
C LYS A 296 -10.79 -9.57 -3.53
N ALA A 297 -11.76 -8.80 -3.96
CA ALA A 297 -11.56 -7.59 -4.74
C ALA A 297 -11.52 -6.37 -3.82
N ILE A 298 -10.49 -5.52 -3.94
CA ILE A 298 -10.46 -4.21 -3.29
C ILE A 298 -10.76 -3.16 -4.37
N PHE A 299 -11.58 -2.17 -4.03
CA PHE A 299 -11.88 -1.01 -4.87
C PHE A 299 -11.67 0.27 -4.08
N TRP A 300 -11.28 1.33 -4.77
CA TRP A 300 -11.34 2.68 -4.23
C TRP A 300 -12.78 3.09 -3.92
N GLY A 301 -12.95 3.99 -2.98
CA GLY A 301 -14.27 4.42 -2.48
C GLY A 301 -15.21 5.02 -3.50
N ASP A 302 -14.69 5.45 -4.65
CA ASP A 302 -15.46 6.04 -5.77
C ASP A 302 -16.56 5.11 -6.26
N VAL A 303 -16.29 3.81 -6.25
CA VAL A 303 -17.23 2.79 -6.72
C VAL A 303 -18.53 2.78 -5.90
N VAL A 304 -18.48 3.22 -4.63
CA VAL A 304 -19.64 3.20 -3.73
C VAL A 304 -20.17 4.60 -3.37
N TYR A 305 -19.82 5.64 -4.12
CA TYR A 305 -20.41 6.97 -3.89
C TYR A 305 -21.92 7.01 -4.19
N HIS A 306 -22.39 6.15 -5.06
CA HIS A 306 -23.80 6.03 -5.44
C HIS A 306 -24.33 4.63 -5.13
N ASP A 307 -25.56 4.55 -4.65
CA ASP A 307 -26.30 3.30 -4.56
C ASP A 307 -26.70 2.84 -5.96
N GLY A 308 -26.58 1.55 -6.26
CA GLY A 308 -26.92 1.00 -7.56
C GLY A 308 -26.77 -0.52 -7.63
N TYR A 309 -26.19 -1.03 -8.71
CA TYR A 309 -25.97 -2.45 -8.90
C TYR A 309 -25.14 -3.06 -7.75
N PRO A 310 -25.56 -4.19 -7.13
CA PRO A 310 -24.89 -4.71 -5.94
C PRO A 310 -23.53 -5.31 -6.25
N LEU A 311 -22.53 -4.98 -5.42
CA LEU A 311 -21.23 -5.64 -5.44
C LEU A 311 -21.28 -6.97 -4.67
N PRO A 312 -20.49 -7.98 -5.05
CA PRO A 312 -20.47 -9.27 -4.37
C PRO A 312 -19.79 -9.19 -2.99
N ASP A 313 -20.03 -10.20 -2.16
CA ASP A 313 -19.58 -10.30 -0.75
C ASP A 313 -18.05 -10.42 -0.55
N ASN A 314 -17.30 -10.69 -1.62
CA ASN A 314 -15.82 -10.66 -1.59
C ASN A 314 -15.24 -9.26 -1.83
N THR A 315 -16.05 -8.21 -1.80
CA THR A 315 -15.64 -6.82 -2.00
C THR A 315 -15.12 -6.21 -0.71
N VAL A 316 -14.04 -5.42 -0.84
CA VAL A 316 -13.47 -4.56 0.19
C VAL A 316 -13.36 -3.15 -0.38
N ILE A 317 -13.68 -2.14 0.40
CA ILE A 317 -13.62 -0.74 -0.04
C ILE A 317 -12.44 -0.03 0.63
N GLN A 318 -11.60 0.63 -0.17
CA GLN A 318 -10.55 1.52 0.33
C GLN A 318 -11.02 2.96 0.28
N TRP A 319 -11.36 3.52 1.45
CA TRP A 319 -11.82 4.90 1.60
C TRP A 319 -10.64 5.87 1.55
N TRP A 320 -10.63 6.78 0.57
CA TRP A 320 -9.52 7.71 0.36
C TRP A 320 -9.93 9.18 0.27
N ASN A 321 -10.96 9.52 -0.48
CA ASN A 321 -11.27 10.90 -0.88
C ASN A 321 -11.93 11.72 0.25
N TYR A 322 -11.20 11.87 1.36
CA TYR A 322 -11.65 12.70 2.47
C TYR A 322 -11.79 14.17 2.10
N ARG A 323 -10.95 14.68 1.20
CA ARG A 323 -11.00 16.06 0.72
C ARG A 323 -12.31 16.37 -0.03
N GLY A 324 -12.67 15.55 -1.00
CA GLY A 324 -13.83 15.79 -1.88
C GLY A 324 -15.15 15.32 -1.26
N HIS A 325 -15.17 14.10 -0.77
CA HIS A 325 -16.40 13.41 -0.36
C HIS A 325 -16.47 13.07 1.13
N LYS A 326 -15.50 13.57 1.92
CA LYS A 326 -15.41 13.30 3.36
C LYS A 326 -15.50 11.80 3.65
N ASP A 327 -16.44 11.39 4.45
CA ASP A 327 -16.66 10.01 4.88
C ASP A 327 -17.75 9.28 4.07
N LEU A 328 -18.14 9.80 2.91
CA LEU A 328 -19.26 9.23 2.13
C LEU A 328 -19.03 7.76 1.77
N ALA A 329 -17.85 7.44 1.20
CA ALA A 329 -17.53 6.06 0.84
C ALA A 329 -17.46 5.14 2.07
N LEU A 330 -16.91 5.62 3.20
CA LEU A 330 -16.88 4.89 4.47
C LEU A 330 -18.31 4.57 4.94
N ARG A 331 -19.19 5.56 4.98
CA ARG A 331 -20.59 5.36 5.41
C ARG A 331 -21.33 4.39 4.49
N ASN A 332 -21.18 4.55 3.18
CA ASN A 332 -21.85 3.69 2.20
C ASN A 332 -21.32 2.25 2.28
N ALA A 333 -20.01 2.06 2.41
CA ALA A 333 -19.43 0.73 2.60
C ALA A 333 -19.96 0.05 3.87
N VAL A 334 -19.99 0.76 5.00
CA VAL A 334 -20.54 0.24 6.27
C VAL A 334 -22.04 -0.07 6.13
N LYS A 335 -22.82 0.79 5.49
CA LYS A 335 -24.25 0.59 5.20
C LYS A 335 -24.49 -0.71 4.41
N HIS A 336 -23.62 -1.03 3.47
CA HIS A 336 -23.71 -2.22 2.61
C HIS A 336 -22.91 -3.42 3.13
N HIS A 337 -22.38 -3.33 4.36
CA HIS A 337 -21.59 -4.38 5.03
C HIS A 337 -20.31 -4.77 4.28
N TYR A 338 -19.70 -3.86 3.51
CA TYR A 338 -18.38 -4.08 2.93
C TYR A 338 -17.29 -3.74 3.96
N PRO A 339 -16.28 -4.61 4.14
CA PRO A 339 -15.09 -4.25 4.92
C PRO A 339 -14.38 -3.03 4.32
N VAL A 340 -13.77 -2.21 5.20
CA VAL A 340 -13.16 -0.93 4.83
C VAL A 340 -11.70 -0.88 5.22
N ILE A 341 -10.86 -0.41 4.30
CA ILE A 341 -9.49 0.03 4.54
C ILE A 341 -9.52 1.56 4.56
N CYS A 342 -9.04 2.17 5.65
CA CYS A 342 -8.99 3.62 5.78
C CYS A 342 -7.71 4.18 5.14
N SER A 343 -7.86 5.15 4.26
CA SER A 343 -6.74 5.79 3.53
C SER A 343 -7.04 7.27 3.24
N SER A 344 -7.54 8.01 4.26
CA SER A 344 -7.96 9.41 4.11
C SER A 344 -6.84 10.26 3.54
N ASN A 345 -7.01 10.74 2.29
CA ASN A 345 -6.02 11.59 1.64
C ASN A 345 -5.71 12.86 2.46
N TYR A 346 -4.67 13.57 2.15
CA TYR A 346 -4.02 14.62 2.92
C TYR A 346 -3.23 14.12 4.13
N TYR A 347 -3.78 13.18 4.91
CA TYR A 347 -3.16 12.65 6.13
C TYR A 347 -2.36 11.38 5.86
N THR A 348 -2.88 10.50 4.98
CA THR A 348 -2.23 9.23 4.65
C THR A 348 -1.50 9.24 3.30
N TYR A 349 -1.69 10.28 2.46
CA TYR A 349 -1.01 10.44 1.18
C TYR A 349 0.28 11.24 1.38
N LEU A 350 1.40 10.54 1.44
CA LEU A 350 2.70 11.09 1.81
C LEU A 350 3.41 11.83 0.66
N ASN A 351 2.89 11.74 -0.56
CA ASN A 351 3.30 12.61 -1.66
C ASN A 351 2.88 14.09 -1.45
N PHE A 352 1.82 14.36 -0.68
CA PHE A 352 1.45 15.73 -0.35
C PHE A 352 2.53 16.40 0.52
N PRO A 353 2.85 17.68 0.23
CA PRO A 353 3.94 18.37 0.89
C PRO A 353 3.64 18.80 2.32
N VAL A 354 4.69 18.97 3.12
CA VAL A 354 4.64 19.65 4.42
C VAL A 354 4.37 21.15 4.22
N THR A 355 4.93 21.73 3.15
CA THR A 355 4.70 23.10 2.70
C THR A 355 4.45 23.11 1.19
N PRO A 356 3.82 24.18 0.64
CA PRO A 356 3.57 24.26 -0.79
C PRO A 356 4.83 24.14 -1.63
N TRP A 357 4.75 23.38 -2.73
CA TRP A 357 5.74 23.38 -3.81
C TRP A 357 5.03 23.49 -5.16
N LYS A 358 5.79 23.51 -6.24
CA LYS A 358 5.23 23.59 -7.59
C LYS A 358 4.20 22.47 -7.82
N GLY A 359 2.99 22.86 -8.21
CA GLY A 359 1.87 21.93 -8.45
C GLY A 359 0.95 21.70 -7.24
N TYR A 360 1.38 22.10 -6.03
CA TYR A 360 0.55 21.98 -4.83
C TYR A 360 0.23 23.31 -4.19
N THR A 361 -0.92 23.38 -3.55
CA THR A 361 -1.37 24.56 -2.79
C THR A 361 -1.23 24.31 -1.29
N GLU A 362 -1.26 25.38 -0.49
CA GLU A 362 -1.21 25.30 0.98
C GLU A 362 -2.33 24.42 1.57
N ALA A 363 -3.50 24.39 0.95
CA ALA A 363 -4.61 23.52 1.36
C ALA A 363 -4.31 22.02 1.27
N ARG A 364 -3.23 21.61 0.63
CA ARG A 364 -2.79 20.21 0.48
C ARG A 364 -1.56 19.87 1.32
N THR A 365 -1.18 20.70 2.28
CA THR A 365 0.01 20.50 3.09
C THR A 365 -0.34 19.96 4.47
N PHE A 366 0.33 18.87 4.87
CA PHE A 366 0.16 18.29 6.19
C PHE A 366 1.51 17.88 6.77
N ASP A 367 1.84 18.42 7.92
CA ASP A 367 3.06 18.09 8.64
C ASP A 367 2.88 16.90 9.58
N LEU A 368 3.95 16.51 10.25
CA LEU A 368 3.95 15.38 11.18
C LEU A 368 2.92 15.53 12.30
N LYS A 369 2.75 16.76 12.82
CA LYS A 369 1.81 17.03 13.91
C LYS A 369 0.35 16.90 13.47
N ASP A 370 0.03 17.43 12.28
CA ASP A 370 -1.30 17.28 11.69
C ASP A 370 -1.64 15.81 11.44
N VAL A 371 -0.70 15.06 10.84
CA VAL A 371 -0.86 13.62 10.58
C VAL A 371 -1.07 12.84 11.88
N TYR A 372 -0.30 13.14 12.93
CA TYR A 372 -0.36 12.40 14.19
C TYR A 372 -1.64 12.68 14.99
N LEU A 373 -2.11 13.93 15.03
CA LEU A 373 -3.21 14.35 15.91
C LEU A 373 -4.58 14.40 15.22
N ASN A 374 -4.61 14.61 13.90
CA ASN A 374 -5.85 14.98 13.19
C ASN A 374 -6.31 13.96 12.14
N ASN A 375 -5.61 12.83 11.98
CA ASN A 375 -5.89 11.84 10.93
C ASN A 375 -7.31 11.25 11.02
N PRO A 376 -8.19 11.47 10.03
CA PRO A 376 -9.55 10.92 10.02
C PRO A 376 -9.58 9.37 9.98
N SER A 377 -8.58 8.74 9.37
CA SER A 377 -8.45 7.28 9.34
C SER A 377 -8.22 6.71 10.74
N ASP A 378 -7.39 7.36 11.56
CA ASP A 378 -7.16 6.96 12.94
C ASP A 378 -8.44 7.14 13.80
N LYS A 379 -9.19 8.22 13.58
CA LYS A 379 -10.48 8.46 14.24
C LYS A 379 -11.48 7.36 13.91
N ALA A 380 -11.61 6.98 12.63
CA ALA A 380 -12.50 5.90 12.19
C ALA A 380 -12.13 4.54 12.82
N ILE A 381 -10.83 4.22 12.91
CA ILE A 381 -10.35 3.00 13.57
C ILE A 381 -10.70 3.02 15.08
N SER A 382 -10.60 4.18 15.72
CA SER A 382 -10.90 4.36 17.15
C SER A 382 -12.36 4.08 17.49
N GLU A 383 -13.28 4.15 16.52
CA GLU A 383 -14.71 3.79 16.71
C GLU A 383 -14.93 2.28 16.86
N LYS A 384 -13.90 1.45 16.63
CA LYS A 384 -13.92 -0.02 16.77
C LYS A 384 -15.05 -0.71 15.99
N ASN A 385 -15.41 -0.18 14.82
CA ASN A 385 -16.36 -0.84 13.93
C ASN A 385 -15.69 -2.10 13.35
N PRO A 386 -16.30 -3.30 13.47
CA PRO A 386 -15.69 -4.55 13.01
C PRO A 386 -15.49 -4.65 11.50
N LEU A 387 -16.12 -3.79 10.71
CA LEU A 387 -15.90 -3.70 9.27
C LEU A 387 -14.63 -2.92 8.93
N ILE A 388 -14.05 -2.14 9.83
CA ILE A 388 -12.82 -1.41 9.58
C ILE A 388 -11.63 -2.34 9.82
N LEU A 389 -10.93 -2.71 8.74
CA LEU A 389 -9.79 -3.60 8.77
C LEU A 389 -8.53 -2.93 9.31
N GLY A 390 -8.37 -1.64 9.06
CA GLY A 390 -7.21 -0.85 9.45
C GLY A 390 -6.90 0.27 8.46
N MET A 391 -5.61 0.60 8.30
CA MET A 391 -5.16 1.77 7.54
C MET A 391 -4.17 1.40 6.43
N SER A 392 -4.23 2.15 5.34
CA SER A 392 -3.21 2.20 4.29
C SER A 392 -2.68 3.63 4.15
N CYS A 393 -1.37 3.79 4.09
CA CYS A 393 -0.73 5.03 3.66
C CYS A 393 -0.15 4.87 2.26
N ALA A 394 -0.04 5.96 1.51
CA ALA A 394 0.31 5.93 0.11
C ALA A 394 1.41 6.93 -0.24
N LEU A 395 2.30 6.52 -1.14
CA LEU A 395 3.16 7.42 -1.87
C LEU A 395 2.83 7.33 -3.36
N TRP A 396 2.11 8.30 -3.85
CA TRP A 396 1.89 8.51 -5.27
C TRP A 396 3.09 9.21 -5.89
N THR A 397 3.38 8.87 -7.15
CA THR A 397 4.52 9.42 -7.89
C THR A 397 4.07 10.40 -9.00
N ASP A 398 2.90 10.97 -8.82
CA ASP A 398 2.41 12.11 -9.59
C ASP A 398 3.22 13.40 -9.32
N ASP A 399 2.95 14.45 -10.09
CA ASP A 399 3.51 15.80 -9.93
C ASP A 399 5.04 15.86 -9.77
N GLY A 400 5.74 14.90 -10.41
CA GLY A 400 7.20 14.91 -10.49
C GLY A 400 7.91 14.35 -9.27
N VAL A 401 7.25 13.54 -8.45
CA VAL A 401 7.92 12.79 -7.37
C VAL A 401 8.84 11.73 -7.97
N THR A 402 10.14 11.95 -7.89
CA THR A 402 11.17 11.03 -8.36
C THR A 402 11.57 10.02 -7.29
N GLU A 403 12.24 8.94 -7.70
CA GLU A 403 12.74 7.91 -6.77
C GLU A 403 13.62 8.51 -5.65
N ARG A 404 14.39 9.57 -5.93
CA ARG A 404 15.26 10.26 -4.96
C ARG A 404 14.49 11.02 -3.89
N MET A 405 13.26 11.43 -4.19
CA MET A 405 12.44 12.20 -3.25
C MET A 405 11.67 11.31 -2.27
N ILE A 406 11.52 10.01 -2.53
CA ILE A 406 10.59 9.15 -1.81
C ILE A 406 10.84 9.18 -0.31
N ASP A 407 12.08 9.01 0.14
CA ASP A 407 12.40 9.01 1.57
C ASP A 407 11.96 10.30 2.28
N ARG A 408 12.30 11.45 1.71
CA ARG A 408 11.97 12.77 2.29
C ARG A 408 10.47 13.06 2.29
N ARG A 409 9.73 12.42 1.40
CA ARG A 409 8.25 12.48 1.38
C ARG A 409 7.65 11.59 2.47
N LEU A 410 8.24 10.42 2.71
CA LEU A 410 7.77 9.45 3.69
C LEU A 410 8.15 9.88 5.12
N PHE A 411 9.45 10.10 5.36
CA PHE A 411 9.97 10.36 6.69
C PHE A 411 9.96 11.85 7.06
N PRO A 412 9.54 12.17 8.32
CA PRO A 412 9.16 11.25 9.39
C PRO A 412 7.66 10.89 9.43
N ARG A 413 6.80 11.37 8.53
CA ARG A 413 5.33 11.24 8.64
C ARG A 413 4.83 9.78 8.65
N ILE A 414 5.52 8.88 7.95
CA ILE A 414 5.17 7.46 7.95
C ILE A 414 5.31 6.82 9.34
N LEU A 415 6.16 7.37 10.21
CA LEU A 415 6.32 6.90 11.58
C LEU A 415 5.06 7.17 12.41
N ALA A 416 4.39 8.32 12.20
CA ALA A 416 3.12 8.61 12.82
C ALA A 416 2.02 7.63 12.40
N LEU A 417 1.95 7.32 11.10
CA LEU A 417 0.98 6.39 10.56
C LEU A 417 1.22 4.96 11.07
N SER A 418 2.48 4.53 11.16
CA SER A 418 2.81 3.21 11.70
C SER A 418 2.45 3.09 13.19
N GLU A 419 2.66 4.14 13.98
CA GLU A 419 2.24 4.21 15.39
C GLU A 419 0.71 4.06 15.50
N GLN A 420 -0.05 4.79 14.69
CA GLN A 420 -1.53 4.72 14.68
C GLN A 420 -2.06 3.35 14.25
N MET A 421 -1.37 2.65 13.37
CA MET A 421 -1.73 1.30 12.93
C MET A 421 -1.43 0.23 13.99
N TRP A 422 -0.42 0.47 14.82
CA TRP A 422 0.12 -0.52 15.75
C TRP A 422 -0.34 -0.34 17.19
N HIS A 423 -0.29 0.89 17.70
CA HIS A 423 -0.48 1.18 19.12
C HIS A 423 -1.96 1.23 19.51
N GLU A 424 -2.32 0.56 20.62
CA GLU A 424 -3.63 0.64 21.24
C GLU A 424 -3.52 1.15 22.70
N GLY A 425 -4.38 2.09 23.09
CA GLY A 425 -4.75 2.29 24.50
C GLY A 425 -4.32 3.58 25.17
N GLU A 426 -3.31 4.31 24.75
CA GLU A 426 -2.94 5.60 25.37
C GLU A 426 -3.34 6.78 24.47
N ALA A 427 -3.66 7.92 25.09
CA ALA A 427 -3.86 9.16 24.36
C ALA A 427 -2.58 9.54 23.60
N LEU A 428 -2.76 10.02 22.36
CA LEU A 428 -1.64 10.46 21.52
C LEU A 428 -0.91 11.64 22.20
N ASP A 429 0.36 11.45 22.53
CA ASP A 429 1.27 12.47 23.07
C ASP A 429 2.30 12.83 22.00
N PHE A 430 2.02 13.93 21.29
CA PHE A 430 2.88 14.36 20.18
C PHE A 430 4.30 14.72 20.65
N ASP A 431 4.46 15.37 21.79
CA ASP A 431 5.77 15.83 22.27
C ASP A 431 6.65 14.63 22.65
N ARG A 432 6.08 13.61 23.30
CA ARG A 432 6.78 12.34 23.59
C ARG A 432 7.15 11.62 22.30
N PHE A 433 6.22 11.50 21.37
CA PHE A 433 6.42 10.86 20.07
C PHE A 433 7.52 11.56 19.27
N TYR A 434 7.46 12.89 19.17
CA TYR A 434 8.43 13.68 18.40
C TYR A 434 9.84 13.60 19.00
N ARG A 435 9.98 13.67 20.33
CA ARG A 435 11.27 13.43 21.01
C ARG A 435 11.85 12.06 20.67
N ASN A 436 11.02 11.01 20.67
CA ASN A 436 11.45 9.65 20.32
C ASN A 436 11.95 9.56 18.88
N ILE A 437 11.29 10.23 17.93
CA ILE A 437 11.73 10.31 16.54
C ILE A 437 13.11 10.98 16.46
N LEU A 438 13.31 12.14 17.10
CA LEU A 438 14.57 12.84 17.08
C LEU A 438 15.73 12.00 17.65
N HIS A 439 15.50 11.26 18.72
CA HIS A 439 16.50 10.34 19.29
C HIS A 439 16.86 9.18 18.35
N ARG A 440 15.95 8.76 17.47
CA ARG A 440 16.16 7.64 16.55
C ARG A 440 16.52 8.06 15.13
N LYS A 441 16.52 9.35 14.83
CA LYS A 441 16.74 9.87 13.49
C LYS A 441 18.05 9.35 12.89
N ALA A 442 19.17 9.50 13.62
CA ALA A 442 20.46 9.03 13.14
C ALA A 442 20.47 7.53 12.79
N TRP A 443 19.77 6.72 13.56
CA TRP A 443 19.67 5.30 13.25
C TRP A 443 18.88 5.00 11.97
N PHE A 444 17.81 5.74 11.69
CA PHE A 444 17.07 5.60 10.43
C PHE A 444 17.94 6.05 9.25
N GLU A 445 18.72 7.12 9.43
CA GLU A 445 19.66 7.63 8.42
C GLU A 445 20.77 6.61 8.12
N GLU A 446 21.33 5.97 9.14
CA GLU A 446 22.28 4.85 9.00
C GLU A 446 21.64 3.62 8.31
N ALA A 447 20.34 3.41 8.51
CA ALA A 447 19.57 2.37 7.82
C ALA A 447 19.24 2.73 6.36
N GLY A 448 19.64 3.92 5.89
CA GLY A 448 19.50 4.38 4.50
C GLY A 448 18.21 5.14 4.20
N PHE A 449 17.53 5.71 5.21
CA PHE A 449 16.32 6.51 5.05
C PHE A 449 16.61 7.99 5.30
N GLU A 450 16.39 8.84 4.30
CA GLU A 450 16.55 10.28 4.43
C GLU A 450 15.29 10.93 5.01
N PHE A 451 15.49 11.82 6.00
CA PHE A 451 14.39 12.56 6.60
C PHE A 451 14.11 13.86 5.85
N GLY A 452 12.88 14.09 5.49
CA GLY A 452 12.36 15.39 5.10
C GLY A 452 12.00 16.25 6.32
N PRO A 453 11.39 17.43 6.09
CA PRO A 453 10.91 18.28 7.17
C PRO A 453 9.80 17.58 7.96
N ALA A 454 9.88 17.72 9.29
CA ALA A 454 8.86 17.18 10.18
C ALA A 454 7.68 18.16 10.33
N LEU A 455 7.97 19.42 10.60
CA LEU A 455 7.01 20.49 10.84
C LEU A 455 7.08 21.54 9.72
N LYS A 456 6.04 22.34 9.56
CA LYS A 456 5.98 23.42 8.58
C LYS A 456 7.11 24.44 8.81
N GLU A 457 7.46 24.67 10.06
CA GLU A 457 8.52 25.59 10.48
C GLU A 457 9.92 25.11 10.10
N ASP A 458 10.12 23.81 9.86
CA ASP A 458 11.40 23.24 9.45
C ASP A 458 11.76 23.56 7.99
N VAL A 459 10.78 24.02 7.20
CA VAL A 459 10.98 24.28 5.78
C VAL A 459 11.45 25.69 5.55
N THR A 460 12.73 25.84 5.16
CA THR A 460 13.29 27.11 4.74
C THR A 460 12.93 27.44 3.30
N LYS A 461 13.06 28.73 2.88
CA LYS A 461 12.83 29.15 1.49
C LYS A 461 13.69 28.41 0.47
N ASP A 462 14.87 27.96 0.91
CA ASP A 462 15.87 27.30 0.06
C ASP A 462 15.81 25.76 0.18
N TYR A 463 14.79 25.21 0.86
CA TYR A 463 14.66 23.75 1.01
C TYR A 463 14.42 23.09 -0.35
N LYS A 464 15.28 22.12 -0.68
CA LYS A 464 15.17 21.32 -1.92
C LYS A 464 14.58 19.98 -1.60
N TRP A 465 13.54 19.63 -2.35
CA TRP A 465 12.84 18.35 -2.22
C TRP A 465 13.51 17.19 -3.00
N ASP A 466 14.40 17.52 -3.92
CA ASP A 466 15.19 16.62 -4.79
C ASP A 466 16.67 16.50 -4.34
#